data_887cb9f84f8e1b31ccdf586a73d7daaa
#
_entry.id   887cb9f84f8e1b31ccdf586a73d7daaa
#
_cell.length_a   1.000
_cell.length_b   1.000
_cell.length_c   1.000
_cell.angle_alpha   90.00
_cell.angle_beta   90.00
_cell.angle_gamma   90.00
#
_symmetry.space_group_name_H-M   'P 1'
#
loop_
_entity.id
_entity.type
_entity.pdbx_description
1 polymer ?
#
loop_
_entity_poly.entity_id
_entity_poly.type
_entity_poly.pdbx_seq_one_letter_code
_entity_poly.pdbx_strand_id
1 'polypeptide(L)'
;MLEVRYALETLAQRTLGCSRDRVTTVLKRHGDLADAAARLLLKRPVGRGDGGDVKELLASVDAVTDESDKEVMAEVVRHATTCLQTNVGRADRQALALVLDPSTLADGAEPPARVVFVAGRRFDAFHVSMRPVARGGVRLVTPKTPEALAHAASRHYDECRDLAQAQQLKNKDIPEGGAKAVVLVDATGHGDDAWAGRGRGAFREYLNRKAVAAFADALLDVSLEGGAPLPYLGPDEQ
;
A
#
# COMPACT_ATOMS: atom_id res chain seq x y z
N MET A 1 -12.97 10.75 1.22
CA MET A 1 -11.88 11.69 1.50
C MET A 1 -10.94 11.20 2.59
N LEU A 2 -11.37 10.99 3.84
CA LEU A 2 -10.50 10.56 4.95
C LEU A 2 -9.77 9.24 4.69
N GLU A 3 -10.44 8.25 4.13
CA GLU A 3 -9.85 6.95 3.78
C GLU A 3 -8.71 7.08 2.76
N VAL A 4 -8.92 7.89 1.71
CA VAL A 4 -7.90 8.12 0.67
C VAL A 4 -6.70 8.88 1.24
N ARG A 5 -6.95 9.89 2.08
CA ARG A 5 -5.89 10.62 2.78
C ARG A 5 -5.08 9.70 3.68
N TYR A 6 -5.75 8.84 4.47
CA TYR A 6 -5.09 7.84 5.30
C TYR A 6 -4.26 6.86 4.47
N ALA A 7 -4.77 6.40 3.32
CA ALA A 7 -4.03 5.51 2.43
C ALA A 7 -2.77 6.18 1.87
N LEU A 8 -2.85 7.43 1.42
CA LEU A 8 -1.69 8.20 0.95
C LEU A 8 -0.66 8.45 2.06
N GLU A 9 -1.12 8.82 3.26
CA GLU A 9 -0.27 8.98 4.45
C GLU A 9 0.49 7.68 4.76
N THR A 10 -0.24 6.57 4.82
CA THR A 10 0.33 5.27 5.12
C THR A 10 1.31 4.85 4.02
N LEU A 11 0.95 5.00 2.76
CA LEU A 11 1.80 4.65 1.63
C LEU A 11 3.10 5.47 1.62
N ALA A 12 3.03 6.80 1.79
CA ALA A 12 4.20 7.65 1.87
C ALA A 12 5.13 7.24 3.04
N GLN A 13 4.57 6.90 4.20
CA GLN A 13 5.34 6.39 5.32
C GLN A 13 6.08 5.09 4.96
N ARG A 14 5.42 4.15 4.26
CA ARG A 14 6.00 2.85 3.89
C ARG A 14 7.13 2.99 2.87
N THR A 15 6.95 3.85 1.88
CA THR A 15 7.95 4.07 0.81
C THR A 15 9.13 4.94 1.25
N LEU A 16 8.91 5.90 2.15
CA LEU A 16 9.99 6.68 2.76
C LEU A 16 10.72 5.94 3.90
N GLY A 17 10.16 4.88 4.44
CA GLY A 17 10.74 4.15 5.58
C GLY A 17 10.83 5.00 6.86
N CYS A 18 10.08 6.09 6.97
CA CYS A 18 10.15 7.04 8.08
C CYS A 18 9.10 6.76 9.18
N SER A 19 9.12 7.54 10.27
CA SER A 19 8.14 7.40 11.34
C SER A 19 6.76 7.92 10.91
N ARG A 20 5.69 7.30 11.44
CA ARG A 20 4.33 7.76 11.20
C ARG A 20 4.10 9.18 11.70
N ASP A 21 4.66 9.52 12.87
CA ASP A 21 4.51 10.84 13.47
C ASP A 21 5.09 11.95 12.58
N ARG A 22 6.21 11.67 11.88
CA ARG A 22 6.76 12.60 10.90
C ARG A 22 5.75 12.89 9.79
N VAL A 23 5.23 11.85 9.13
CA VAL A 23 4.28 12.01 8.02
C VAL A 23 3.00 12.68 8.49
N THR A 24 2.41 12.23 9.60
CA THR A 24 1.19 12.82 10.16
C THR A 24 1.37 14.30 10.49
N THR A 25 2.53 14.68 11.04
CA THR A 25 2.82 16.08 11.41
C THR A 25 2.92 16.96 10.16
N VAL A 26 3.62 16.50 9.14
CA VAL A 26 3.74 17.21 7.86
C VAL A 26 2.39 17.35 7.17
N LEU A 27 1.58 16.29 7.10
CA LEU A 27 0.26 16.33 6.48
C LEU A 27 -0.73 17.25 7.25
N LYS A 28 -0.56 17.41 8.56
CA LYS A 28 -1.33 18.40 9.33
C LYS A 28 -0.92 19.83 9.00
N ARG A 29 0.38 20.08 8.83
CA ARG A 29 0.94 21.38 8.49
C ARG A 29 0.56 21.82 7.08
N HIS A 30 0.53 20.87 6.13
CA HIS A 30 0.18 21.08 4.72
C HIS A 30 -1.17 20.46 4.36
N GLY A 31 -2.19 20.68 5.20
CA GLY A 31 -3.50 20.02 5.09
C GLY A 31 -4.20 20.22 3.75
N ASP A 32 -4.15 21.44 3.20
CA ASP A 32 -4.80 21.77 1.92
C ASP A 32 -4.16 21.02 0.74
N LEU A 33 -2.83 20.89 0.74
CA LEU A 33 -2.08 20.16 -0.28
C LEU A 33 -2.35 18.64 -0.19
N ALA A 34 -2.39 18.09 1.04
CA ALA A 34 -2.74 16.70 1.27
C ALA A 34 -4.18 16.39 0.82
N ASP A 35 -5.11 17.31 1.07
CA ASP A 35 -6.50 17.17 0.63
C ASP A 35 -6.64 17.31 -0.89
N ALA A 36 -5.83 18.16 -1.53
CA ALA A 36 -5.78 18.27 -2.99
C ALA A 36 -5.28 16.97 -3.64
N ALA A 37 -4.23 16.35 -3.08
CA ALA A 37 -3.74 15.04 -3.53
C ALA A 37 -4.81 13.95 -3.38
N ALA A 38 -5.53 13.93 -2.26
CA ALA A 38 -6.61 12.97 -2.05
C ALA A 38 -7.80 13.20 -3.00
N ARG A 39 -8.16 14.45 -3.28
CA ARG A 39 -9.21 14.79 -4.26
C ARG A 39 -8.83 14.36 -5.68
N LEU A 40 -7.55 14.46 -6.04
CA LEU A 40 -7.07 14.00 -7.34
C LEU A 40 -7.35 12.49 -7.52
N LEU A 41 -7.05 11.67 -6.52
CA LEU A 41 -7.35 10.23 -6.56
C LEU A 41 -8.85 9.93 -6.64
N LEU A 42 -9.68 10.68 -5.91
CA LEU A 42 -11.13 10.50 -5.92
C LEU A 42 -11.76 10.82 -7.27
N LYS A 43 -11.19 11.76 -8.03
CA LYS A 43 -11.68 12.16 -9.36
C LYS A 43 -11.21 11.23 -10.48
N ARG A 44 -10.22 10.37 -10.23
CA ARG A 44 -9.72 9.45 -11.26
C ARG A 44 -10.71 8.30 -11.49
N PRO A 45 -11.48 8.31 -12.61
CA PRO A 45 -11.94 7.06 -13.18
C PRO A 45 -10.69 6.30 -13.64
N VAL A 46 -10.75 4.98 -13.59
CA VAL A 46 -9.69 4.10 -14.06
C VAL A 46 -9.03 4.68 -15.33
N GLY A 47 -7.80 5.21 -15.22
CA GLY A 47 -6.96 5.38 -16.39
C GLY A 47 -6.52 6.74 -16.89
N ARG A 48 -7.05 7.90 -16.47
CA ARG A 48 -6.48 9.22 -16.91
C ARG A 48 -6.85 10.36 -15.95
N GLY A 49 -5.83 11.04 -15.40
CA GLY A 49 -6.01 12.31 -14.70
C GLY A 49 -6.06 13.48 -15.65
N ASP A 50 -6.83 14.51 -15.31
CA ASP A 50 -6.77 15.80 -15.98
C ASP A 50 -5.39 16.44 -15.74
N GLY A 51 -4.64 16.70 -16.81
CA GLY A 51 -3.25 17.19 -16.73
C GLY A 51 -3.11 18.57 -16.07
N GLY A 52 -4.20 19.32 -15.89
CA GLY A 52 -4.21 20.63 -15.24
C GLY A 52 -4.02 20.53 -13.73
N ASP A 53 -4.84 19.72 -13.06
CA ASP A 53 -4.81 19.51 -11.59
C ASP A 53 -3.44 18.97 -11.12
N VAL A 54 -2.79 18.11 -11.94
CA VAL A 54 -1.48 17.53 -11.62
C VAL A 54 -0.37 18.58 -11.62
N LYS A 55 -0.34 19.46 -12.64
CA LYS A 55 0.69 20.50 -12.78
C LYS A 55 0.64 21.50 -11.64
N GLU A 56 -0.56 21.91 -11.24
CA GLU A 56 -0.76 22.82 -10.12
C GLU A 56 -0.33 22.18 -8.80
N LEU A 57 -0.68 20.91 -8.61
CA LEU A 57 -0.31 20.16 -7.41
C LEU A 57 1.21 20.01 -7.25
N LEU A 58 1.93 19.72 -8.35
CA LEU A 58 3.39 19.63 -8.35
C LEU A 58 4.03 21.01 -8.06
N ALA A 59 3.52 22.09 -8.66
CA ALA A 59 4.00 23.43 -8.37
C ALA A 59 3.79 23.83 -6.88
N SER A 60 2.71 23.35 -6.26
CA SER A 60 2.44 23.57 -4.84
C SER A 60 3.44 22.84 -3.93
N VAL A 61 3.92 21.66 -4.34
CA VAL A 61 5.01 20.95 -3.64
C VAL A 61 6.32 21.74 -3.74
N ASP A 62 6.62 22.27 -4.91
CA ASP A 62 7.85 23.07 -5.11
C ASP A 62 7.87 24.35 -4.27
N ALA A 63 6.69 24.89 -3.92
CA ALA A 63 6.54 26.04 -3.04
C ALA A 63 6.74 25.73 -1.53
N VAL A 64 6.82 24.45 -1.14
CA VAL A 64 7.14 24.07 0.26
C VAL A 64 8.58 24.42 0.55
N THR A 65 8.82 25.26 1.55
CA THR A 65 10.16 25.81 1.85
C THR A 65 10.99 24.95 2.79
N ASP A 66 10.35 24.15 3.65
CA ASP A 66 11.06 23.19 4.51
C ASP A 66 11.35 21.91 3.72
N GLU A 67 12.63 21.59 3.52
CA GLU A 67 13.04 20.44 2.70
C GLU A 67 12.57 19.10 3.26
N SER A 68 12.47 18.95 4.60
CA SER A 68 11.95 17.74 5.23
C SER A 68 10.44 17.57 5.01
N ASP A 69 9.70 18.67 5.07
CA ASP A 69 8.27 18.67 4.76
C ASP A 69 8.05 18.45 3.25
N LYS A 70 8.88 19.07 2.41
CA LYS A 70 8.84 18.93 0.95
C LYS A 70 9.04 17.48 0.53
N GLU A 71 9.99 16.76 1.11
CA GLU A 71 10.22 15.33 0.85
C GLU A 71 8.95 14.50 1.09
N VAL A 72 8.30 14.70 2.23
CA VAL A 72 7.06 13.97 2.57
C VAL A 72 5.92 14.36 1.63
N MET A 73 5.73 15.67 1.35
CA MET A 73 4.66 16.12 0.47
C MET A 73 4.88 15.70 -0.97
N ALA A 74 6.13 15.70 -1.45
CA ALA A 74 6.50 15.19 -2.78
C ALA A 74 6.11 13.71 -2.92
N GLU A 75 6.37 12.91 -1.88
CA GLU A 75 6.02 11.49 -1.87
C GLU A 75 4.50 11.27 -1.91
N VAL A 76 3.74 11.97 -1.07
CA VAL A 76 2.28 11.92 -1.06
C VAL A 76 1.69 12.31 -2.42
N VAL A 77 2.17 13.40 -3.00
CA VAL A 77 1.70 13.90 -4.31
C VAL A 77 2.14 12.96 -5.43
N ARG A 78 3.36 12.43 -5.37
CA ARG A 78 3.85 11.43 -6.32
C ARG A 78 2.90 10.24 -6.38
N HIS A 79 2.55 9.64 -5.25
CA HIS A 79 1.62 8.52 -5.21
C HIS A 79 0.22 8.88 -5.74
N ALA A 80 -0.28 10.07 -5.44
CA ALA A 80 -1.57 10.53 -5.95
C ALA A 80 -1.55 10.75 -7.48
N THR A 81 -0.44 11.27 -8.02
CA THR A 81 -0.32 11.62 -9.45
C THR A 81 0.06 10.44 -10.33
N THR A 82 0.82 9.47 -9.81
CA THR A 82 1.30 8.30 -10.57
C THR A 82 0.50 7.02 -10.31
N CYS A 83 -0.54 7.07 -9.48
CA CYS A 83 -1.45 5.93 -9.30
C CYS A 83 -2.10 5.56 -10.64
N LEU A 84 -1.87 4.33 -11.10
CA LEU A 84 -2.36 3.86 -12.42
C LEU A 84 -3.82 3.45 -12.37
N GLN A 85 -4.26 2.89 -11.22
CA GLN A 85 -5.61 2.34 -11.05
C GLN A 85 -5.97 2.28 -9.57
N THR A 86 -7.27 2.38 -9.25
CA THR A 86 -7.77 2.24 -7.88
C THR A 86 -9.22 1.75 -7.89
N ASN A 87 -9.63 1.08 -6.82
CA ASN A 87 -11.03 0.70 -6.58
C ASN A 87 -11.81 1.75 -5.79
N VAL A 88 -11.34 3.01 -5.73
CA VAL A 88 -11.94 4.09 -4.92
C VAL A 88 -13.41 4.34 -5.22
N GLY A 89 -13.83 4.14 -6.46
CA GLY A 89 -15.23 4.31 -6.92
C GLY A 89 -16.17 3.17 -6.51
N ARG A 90 -15.68 2.04 -6.03
CA ARG A 90 -16.51 0.91 -5.63
C ARG A 90 -17.11 1.14 -4.24
N ALA A 91 -18.44 1.02 -4.14
CA ALA A 91 -19.14 1.21 -2.87
C ALA A 91 -19.03 -0.01 -1.94
N ASP A 92 -18.84 -1.20 -2.52
CA ASP A 92 -18.81 -2.50 -1.84
C ASP A 92 -17.39 -2.98 -1.47
N ARG A 93 -16.34 -2.18 -1.75
CA ARG A 93 -14.96 -2.55 -1.45
C ARG A 93 -14.74 -2.81 0.04
N GLN A 94 -13.94 -3.81 0.35
CA GLN A 94 -13.54 -4.16 1.71
C GLN A 94 -12.29 -3.38 2.17
N ALA A 95 -11.44 -2.97 1.24
CA ALA A 95 -10.25 -2.15 1.46
C ALA A 95 -9.96 -1.31 0.20
N LEU A 96 -9.21 -0.22 0.36
CA LEU A 96 -8.79 0.64 -0.75
C LEU A 96 -7.53 0.08 -1.39
N ALA A 97 -7.58 -0.19 -2.70
CA ALA A 97 -6.43 -0.61 -3.49
C ALA A 97 -5.94 0.50 -4.41
N LEU A 98 -4.62 0.67 -4.48
CA LEU A 98 -3.90 1.58 -5.37
C LEU A 98 -2.88 0.78 -6.17
N VAL A 99 -3.01 0.77 -7.49
CA VAL A 99 -1.98 0.26 -8.41
C VAL A 99 -0.99 1.38 -8.67
N LEU A 100 0.24 1.18 -8.23
CA LEU A 100 1.30 2.19 -8.31
C LEU A 100 2.08 2.05 -9.62
N ASP A 101 2.62 3.15 -10.11
CA ASP A 101 3.58 3.12 -11.21
C ASP A 101 4.93 2.56 -10.70
N PRO A 102 5.34 1.34 -11.13
CA PRO A 102 6.55 0.73 -10.63
C PRO A 102 7.83 1.51 -10.95
N SER A 103 7.82 2.30 -12.02
CA SER A 103 8.98 3.11 -12.43
C SER A 103 9.33 4.18 -11.39
N THR A 104 8.34 4.63 -10.62
CA THR A 104 8.52 5.64 -9.57
C THR A 104 9.04 5.06 -8.25
N LEU A 105 9.11 3.74 -8.13
CA LEU A 105 9.53 2.99 -6.95
C LEU A 105 10.88 2.28 -7.15
N ALA A 106 11.51 2.47 -8.31
CA ALA A 106 12.76 1.79 -8.67
C ALA A 106 13.98 2.58 -8.19
N ASP A 107 14.74 2.01 -7.26
CA ASP A 107 16.01 2.56 -6.75
C ASP A 107 17.18 2.12 -7.62
N GLY A 108 17.11 2.36 -8.94
CA GLY A 108 18.14 1.95 -9.89
C GLY A 108 18.17 0.46 -10.24
N ALA A 109 17.32 -0.37 -9.65
CA ALA A 109 17.13 -1.78 -10.00
C ALA A 109 16.07 -1.94 -11.11
N GLU A 110 15.97 -3.15 -11.70
CA GLU A 110 14.87 -3.47 -12.63
C GLU A 110 13.53 -3.27 -11.90
N PRO A 111 12.63 -2.40 -12.40
CA PRO A 111 11.36 -2.18 -11.75
C PRO A 111 10.48 -3.42 -11.83
N PRO A 112 9.66 -3.70 -10.80
CA PRO A 112 8.67 -4.76 -10.88
C PRO A 112 7.64 -4.47 -11.99
N ALA A 113 7.03 -5.51 -12.53
CA ALA A 113 5.98 -5.36 -13.53
C ALA A 113 4.68 -4.75 -12.94
N ARG A 114 4.42 -4.97 -11.66
CA ARG A 114 3.24 -4.44 -10.97
C ARG A 114 3.47 -4.30 -9.47
N VAL A 115 3.01 -3.18 -8.92
CA VAL A 115 2.94 -2.94 -7.47
C VAL A 115 1.53 -2.52 -7.12
N VAL A 116 0.91 -3.22 -6.16
CA VAL A 116 -0.40 -2.86 -5.59
C VAL A 116 -0.23 -2.61 -4.11
N PHE A 117 -0.68 -1.46 -3.65
CA PHE A 117 -0.83 -1.13 -2.25
C PHE A 117 -2.30 -1.25 -1.84
N VAL A 118 -2.57 -1.87 -0.70
CA VAL A 118 -3.92 -2.00 -0.15
C VAL A 118 -3.95 -1.43 1.26
N ALA A 119 -4.85 -0.49 1.51
CA ALA A 119 -5.11 0.07 2.82
C ALA A 119 -6.48 -0.37 3.33
N GLY A 120 -6.51 -1.07 4.44
CA GLY A 120 -7.73 -1.52 5.09
C GLY A 120 -7.81 -1.10 6.56
N ARG A 121 -8.87 -1.48 7.23
CA ARG A 121 -9.03 -1.21 8.65
C ARG A 121 -8.06 -2.09 9.45
N ARG A 122 -7.08 -1.46 10.11
CA ARG A 122 -6.04 -2.10 10.93
C ARG A 122 -5.08 -3.01 10.16
N PHE A 123 -4.96 -2.83 8.87
CA PHE A 123 -3.90 -3.45 8.07
C PHE A 123 -3.56 -2.60 6.87
N ASP A 124 -2.38 -2.81 6.37
CA ASP A 124 -2.00 -2.44 5.01
C ASP A 124 -1.18 -3.56 4.38
N ALA A 125 -1.12 -3.58 3.05
CA ALA A 125 -0.45 -4.64 2.33
C ALA A 125 0.18 -4.14 1.03
N PHE A 126 1.29 -4.77 0.65
CA PHE A 126 1.83 -4.67 -0.69
C PHE A 126 1.70 -6.02 -1.40
N HIS A 127 1.44 -5.96 -2.70
CA HIS A 127 1.64 -7.06 -3.64
C HIS A 127 2.58 -6.59 -4.73
N VAL A 128 3.71 -7.29 -4.89
CA VAL A 128 4.73 -6.99 -5.90
C VAL A 128 4.86 -8.18 -6.83
N SER A 129 4.74 -7.95 -8.14
CA SER A 129 4.99 -8.94 -9.20
C SER A 129 6.18 -8.50 -10.03
N MET A 130 7.20 -9.34 -10.17
CA MET A 130 8.40 -9.04 -10.96
C MET A 130 8.17 -9.22 -12.47
N ARG A 131 7.17 -9.99 -12.87
CA ARG A 131 6.75 -10.25 -14.25
C ARG A 131 5.22 -10.13 -14.37
N PRO A 132 4.68 -9.89 -15.59
CA PRO A 132 3.23 -9.86 -15.80
C PRO A 132 2.53 -11.15 -15.36
N VAL A 133 3.14 -12.30 -15.66
CA VAL A 133 2.71 -13.61 -15.16
C VAL A 133 3.69 -14.03 -14.07
N ALA A 134 3.23 -14.07 -12.84
CA ALA A 134 4.06 -14.35 -11.68
C ALA A 134 3.27 -15.10 -10.60
N ARG A 135 3.99 -15.92 -9.83
CA ARG A 135 3.44 -16.68 -8.71
C ARG A 135 4.22 -16.42 -7.43
N GLY A 136 3.52 -16.41 -6.31
CA GLY A 136 4.14 -16.23 -5.00
C GLY A 136 3.22 -16.57 -3.86
N GLY A 137 3.64 -16.18 -2.65
CA GLY A 137 2.91 -16.40 -1.42
C GLY A 137 2.46 -15.11 -0.77
N VAL A 138 1.47 -15.23 0.10
CA VAL A 138 1.00 -14.17 1.00
C VAL A 138 1.63 -14.39 2.36
N ARG A 139 2.49 -13.47 2.77
CA ARG A 139 3.08 -13.42 4.11
C ARG A 139 2.24 -12.52 5.02
N LEU A 140 1.86 -13.04 6.16
CA LEU A 140 1.12 -12.31 7.18
C LEU A 140 2.09 -11.89 8.29
N VAL A 141 2.15 -10.59 8.57
CA VAL A 141 2.99 -10.01 9.63
C VAL A 141 2.09 -9.36 10.67
N THR A 142 2.10 -9.90 11.90
CA THR A 142 1.24 -9.43 12.98
C THR A 142 2.09 -9.13 14.23
N PRO A 143 2.69 -7.94 14.30
CA PRO A 143 3.54 -7.55 15.41
C PRO A 143 2.80 -7.55 16.75
N LYS A 144 3.52 -7.85 17.83
CA LYS A 144 2.94 -7.95 19.18
C LYS A 144 2.99 -6.64 19.96
N THR A 145 3.87 -5.74 19.59
CA THR A 145 4.08 -4.45 20.27
C THR A 145 4.06 -3.29 19.28
N PRO A 146 3.75 -2.06 19.74
CA PRO A 146 3.80 -0.86 18.89
C PRO A 146 5.18 -0.63 18.27
N GLU A 147 6.28 -0.92 18.99
CA GLU A 147 7.64 -0.76 18.49
C GLU A 147 7.94 -1.76 17.36
N ALA A 148 7.52 -3.02 17.52
CA ALA A 148 7.66 -4.03 16.48
C ALA A 148 6.80 -3.69 15.25
N LEU A 149 5.60 -3.12 15.45
CA LEU A 149 4.76 -2.62 14.36
C LEU A 149 5.43 -1.46 13.62
N ALA A 150 5.98 -0.48 14.33
CA ALA A 150 6.69 0.65 13.74
C ALA A 150 7.91 0.19 12.94
N HIS A 151 8.67 -0.77 13.46
CA HIS A 151 9.82 -1.36 12.75
C HIS A 151 9.39 -2.11 11.48
N ALA A 152 8.38 -2.98 11.56
CA ALA A 152 7.84 -3.67 10.39
C ALA A 152 7.28 -2.68 9.36
N ALA A 153 6.61 -1.64 9.81
CA ALA A 153 6.04 -0.58 8.99
C ALA A 153 7.10 0.18 8.17
N SER A 154 8.24 0.52 8.77
CA SER A 154 9.31 1.27 8.07
C SER A 154 10.02 0.46 6.99
N ARG A 155 9.87 -0.86 6.97
CA ARG A 155 10.51 -1.76 6.00
C ARG A 155 9.51 -2.52 5.12
N HIS A 156 8.24 -2.20 5.23
CA HIS A 156 7.17 -3.02 4.67
C HIS A 156 7.25 -3.17 3.14
N TYR A 157 7.48 -2.06 2.43
CA TYR A 157 7.64 -2.09 0.98
C TYR A 157 8.90 -2.84 0.56
N ASP A 158 10.04 -2.51 1.17
CA ASP A 158 11.33 -3.15 0.85
C ASP A 158 11.28 -4.66 1.09
N GLU A 159 10.73 -5.09 2.23
CA GLU A 159 10.56 -6.52 2.53
C GLU A 159 9.72 -7.23 1.46
N CYS A 160 8.62 -6.62 1.02
CA CYS A 160 7.76 -7.22 0.00
C CYS A 160 8.48 -7.31 -1.35
N ARG A 161 9.18 -6.26 -1.76
CA ARG A 161 9.97 -6.20 -2.99
C ARG A 161 11.10 -7.24 -2.99
N ASP A 162 11.88 -7.28 -1.90
CA ASP A 162 13.02 -8.19 -1.79
C ASP A 162 12.57 -9.67 -1.79
N LEU A 163 11.45 -9.97 -1.14
CA LEU A 163 10.85 -11.31 -1.17
C LEU A 163 10.32 -11.68 -2.57
N ALA A 164 9.72 -10.73 -3.30
CA ALA A 164 9.30 -10.94 -4.68
C ALA A 164 10.50 -11.18 -5.61
N GLN A 165 11.58 -10.41 -5.43
CA GLN A 165 12.84 -10.57 -6.14
C GLN A 165 13.50 -11.93 -5.82
N ALA A 166 13.52 -12.35 -4.56
CA ALA A 166 14.01 -13.67 -4.18
C ALA A 166 13.19 -14.79 -4.84
N GLN A 167 11.88 -14.63 -4.96
CA GLN A 167 11.03 -15.55 -5.71
C GLN A 167 11.31 -15.53 -7.22
N GLN A 168 11.67 -14.36 -7.78
CA GLN A 168 12.06 -14.23 -9.19
C GLN A 168 13.35 -14.99 -9.52
N LEU A 169 14.30 -15.02 -8.59
CA LEU A 169 15.61 -15.66 -8.75
C LEU A 169 15.60 -17.19 -8.54
N LYS A 170 14.47 -17.74 -8.09
CA LYS A 170 14.37 -19.21 -7.95
C LYS A 170 14.40 -19.87 -9.32
N ASN A 171 15.13 -20.98 -9.39
CA ASN A 171 15.09 -21.86 -10.58
C ASN A 171 13.72 -22.53 -10.66
N LYS A 172 13.00 -22.30 -11.76
CA LYS A 172 11.64 -22.79 -11.98
C LYS A 172 11.56 -23.60 -13.25
N ASP A 173 10.72 -24.64 -13.22
CA ASP A 173 10.49 -25.51 -14.37
C ASP A 173 9.61 -24.86 -15.45
N ILE A 174 8.90 -23.77 -15.11
CA ILE A 174 8.01 -23.04 -16.01
C ILE A 174 8.42 -21.57 -16.09
N PRO A 175 8.18 -20.88 -17.24
CA PRO A 175 8.58 -19.49 -17.46
C PRO A 175 7.65 -18.49 -16.75
N GLU A 176 7.60 -18.53 -15.43
CA GLU A 176 6.84 -17.60 -14.60
C GLU A 176 7.75 -16.71 -13.75
N GLY A 177 7.30 -15.50 -13.48
CA GLY A 177 7.97 -14.58 -12.59
C GLY A 177 7.76 -14.88 -11.11
N GLY A 178 8.51 -14.14 -10.27
CA GLY A 178 8.30 -14.09 -8.83
C GLY A 178 7.27 -13.04 -8.45
N ALA A 179 6.42 -13.37 -7.48
CA ALA A 179 5.55 -12.42 -6.81
C ALA A 179 5.56 -12.63 -5.30
N LYS A 180 5.19 -11.61 -4.57
CA LYS A 180 4.99 -11.68 -3.11
C LYS A 180 3.92 -10.71 -2.69
N ALA A 181 3.14 -11.11 -1.69
CA ALA A 181 2.34 -10.20 -0.91
C ALA A 181 2.78 -10.23 0.55
N VAL A 182 2.85 -9.07 1.17
CA VAL A 182 3.07 -8.92 2.62
C VAL A 182 1.91 -8.11 3.18
N VAL A 183 1.18 -8.72 4.12
CA VAL A 183 0.04 -8.11 4.81
C VAL A 183 0.47 -7.79 6.24
N LEU A 184 0.59 -6.52 6.55
CA LEU A 184 0.96 -6.01 7.88
C LEU A 184 -0.30 -5.68 8.67
N VAL A 185 -0.54 -6.40 9.76
CA VAL A 185 -1.75 -6.25 10.59
C VAL A 185 -1.41 -5.54 11.89
N ASP A 186 -2.13 -4.46 12.18
CA ASP A 186 -2.06 -3.80 13.48
C ASP A 186 -2.98 -4.49 14.49
N ALA A 187 -2.42 -5.39 15.27
CA ALA A 187 -3.08 -6.05 16.41
C ALA A 187 -2.54 -5.59 17.77
N THR A 188 -1.85 -4.43 17.82
CA THR A 188 -1.18 -3.92 19.04
C THR A 188 -2.14 -3.22 20.00
N GLY A 189 -3.29 -2.73 19.54
CA GLY A 189 -4.31 -2.11 20.39
C GLY A 189 -5.05 -3.12 21.26
N HIS A 190 -5.65 -2.63 22.34
CA HIS A 190 -6.61 -3.41 23.09
C HIS A 190 -7.80 -3.72 22.18
N GLY A 191 -8.17 -5.01 22.09
CA GLY A 191 -9.40 -5.40 21.38
C GLY A 191 -10.58 -4.59 21.93
N ASP A 192 -11.54 -4.26 21.07
CA ASP A 192 -12.82 -3.71 21.50
C ASP A 192 -13.37 -4.56 22.67
N ASP A 193 -14.14 -3.97 23.57
CA ASP A 193 -14.70 -4.66 24.76
C ASP A 193 -15.38 -6.00 24.42
N ALA A 194 -15.88 -6.14 23.20
CA ALA A 194 -16.43 -7.38 22.65
C ALA A 194 -15.45 -8.58 22.67
N TRP A 195 -14.12 -8.34 22.76
CA TRP A 195 -13.07 -9.36 22.76
C TRP A 195 -12.43 -9.55 24.13
N ALA A 196 -12.78 -8.74 25.13
CA ALA A 196 -12.20 -8.78 26.48
C ALA A 196 -12.28 -10.19 27.12
N GLY A 197 -13.32 -10.97 26.80
CA GLY A 197 -13.52 -12.33 27.30
C GLY A 197 -12.90 -13.46 26.46
N ARG A 198 -12.39 -13.18 25.25
CA ARG A 198 -11.92 -14.20 24.28
C ARG A 198 -10.40 -14.31 24.18
N GLY A 199 -9.67 -13.42 24.81
CA GLY A 199 -8.20 -13.41 24.83
C GLY A 199 -7.57 -12.78 23.56
N ARG A 200 -6.34 -12.29 23.75
CA ARG A 200 -5.57 -11.58 22.70
C ARG A 200 -5.26 -12.45 21.47
N GLY A 201 -5.14 -13.76 21.64
CA GLY A 201 -4.88 -14.70 20.56
C GLY A 201 -6.04 -14.79 19.58
N ALA A 202 -7.27 -14.94 20.09
CA ALA A 202 -8.47 -15.03 19.26
C ALA A 202 -8.75 -13.71 18.52
N PHE A 203 -8.51 -12.57 19.15
CA PHE A 203 -8.62 -11.26 18.50
C PHE A 203 -7.65 -11.12 17.34
N ARG A 204 -6.40 -11.51 17.53
CA ARG A 204 -5.36 -11.48 16.50
C ARG A 204 -5.70 -12.37 15.31
N GLU A 205 -6.14 -13.60 15.58
CA GLU A 205 -6.57 -14.53 14.54
C GLU A 205 -7.77 -14.00 13.75
N TYR A 206 -8.73 -13.37 14.43
CA TYR A 206 -9.86 -12.70 13.77
C TYR A 206 -9.38 -11.58 12.84
N LEU A 207 -8.49 -10.68 13.31
CA LEU A 207 -7.94 -9.60 12.50
C LEU A 207 -7.18 -10.14 11.29
N ASN A 208 -6.37 -11.17 11.48
CA ASN A 208 -5.60 -11.80 10.42
C ASN A 208 -6.50 -12.34 9.31
N ARG A 209 -7.55 -13.08 9.66
CA ARG A 209 -8.52 -13.60 8.67
C ARG A 209 -9.24 -12.48 7.92
N LYS A 210 -9.65 -11.43 8.64
CA LYS A 210 -10.32 -10.26 8.03
C LYS A 210 -9.38 -9.48 7.11
N ALA A 211 -8.13 -9.28 7.53
CA ALA A 211 -7.14 -8.58 6.72
C ALA A 211 -6.83 -9.32 5.41
N VAL A 212 -6.62 -10.64 5.48
CA VAL A 212 -6.34 -11.46 4.29
C VAL A 212 -7.54 -11.47 3.33
N ALA A 213 -8.77 -11.63 3.84
CA ALA A 213 -9.96 -11.60 3.01
C ALA A 213 -10.14 -10.23 2.32
N ALA A 214 -10.06 -9.13 3.08
CA ALA A 214 -10.18 -7.79 2.53
C ALA A 214 -9.04 -7.43 1.56
N PHE A 215 -7.82 -7.91 1.80
CA PHE A 215 -6.70 -7.80 0.87
C PHE A 215 -6.98 -8.52 -0.45
N ALA A 216 -7.47 -9.77 -0.38
CA ALA A 216 -7.77 -10.57 -1.57
C ALA A 216 -8.89 -9.91 -2.41
N ASP A 217 -9.96 -9.46 -1.78
CA ASP A 217 -11.07 -8.76 -2.45
C ASP A 217 -10.57 -7.48 -3.14
N ALA A 218 -9.80 -6.65 -2.44
CA ALA A 218 -9.27 -5.40 -2.99
C ALA A 218 -8.28 -5.62 -4.15
N LEU A 219 -7.45 -6.69 -4.06
CA LEU A 219 -6.53 -7.07 -5.12
C LEU A 219 -7.28 -7.56 -6.37
N LEU A 220 -8.37 -8.32 -6.19
CA LEU A 220 -9.25 -8.76 -7.27
C LEU A 220 -9.97 -7.59 -7.94
N ASP A 221 -10.47 -6.62 -7.17
CA ASP A 221 -11.10 -5.42 -7.71
C ASP A 221 -10.24 -4.75 -8.79
N VAL A 222 -8.98 -4.49 -8.48
CA VAL A 222 -8.07 -3.81 -9.43
C VAL A 222 -7.46 -4.74 -10.48
N SER A 223 -7.59 -6.05 -10.33
CA SER A 223 -7.12 -7.01 -11.35
C SER A 223 -8.19 -7.26 -12.40
N LEU A 224 -9.44 -7.41 -12.01
CA LEU A 224 -10.56 -7.67 -12.92
C LEU A 224 -10.90 -6.45 -13.78
N GLU A 225 -10.93 -5.26 -13.19
CA GLU A 225 -11.28 -4.02 -13.91
C GLU A 225 -10.17 -3.54 -14.86
N GLY A 226 -8.91 -3.83 -14.55
CA GLY A 226 -7.74 -3.38 -15.33
C GLY A 226 -7.32 -4.31 -16.47
N GLY A 227 -7.95 -5.46 -16.64
CA GLY A 227 -7.51 -6.47 -17.61
C GLY A 227 -6.11 -7.03 -17.33
N ALA A 228 -5.58 -6.80 -16.13
CA ALA A 228 -4.29 -7.34 -15.73
C ALA A 228 -4.42 -8.85 -15.44
N PRO A 229 -3.33 -9.62 -15.62
CA PRO A 229 -3.34 -11.02 -15.22
C PRO A 229 -3.75 -11.17 -13.76
N LEU A 230 -4.62 -12.14 -13.47
CA LEU A 230 -5.00 -12.44 -12.10
C LEU A 230 -3.77 -12.83 -11.29
N PRO A 231 -3.60 -12.33 -10.07
CA PRO A 231 -2.49 -12.71 -9.22
C PRO A 231 -2.63 -14.19 -8.80
N TYR A 232 -1.55 -14.93 -8.96
CA TYR A 232 -1.48 -16.32 -8.52
C TYR A 232 -0.74 -16.37 -7.17
N LEU A 233 -1.51 -16.41 -6.10
CA LEU A 233 -1.01 -16.36 -4.72
C LEU A 233 -1.46 -17.58 -3.93
N GLY A 234 -0.56 -18.15 -3.15
CA GLY A 234 -0.83 -19.19 -2.16
C GLY A 234 -0.51 -18.68 -0.74
N PRO A 235 -0.91 -19.41 0.31
CA PRO A 235 -0.43 -19.13 1.65
C PRO A 235 1.07 -19.44 1.73
N ASP A 236 1.82 -18.62 2.48
CA ASP A 236 3.15 -19.04 2.92
C ASP A 236 3.00 -20.14 3.98
N GLU A 237 4.02 -20.97 4.12
CA GLU A 237 4.09 -21.93 5.24
C GLU A 237 4.07 -21.15 6.56
N GLN A 238 3.26 -21.66 7.51
CA GLN A 238 3.12 -21.09 8.86
C GLN A 238 4.21 -21.58 9.79
#